data_636473e8792de04d8e96019868c12973
#
_entry.id   636473e8792de04d8e96019868c12973
#
_cell.length_a   1.000
_cell.length_b   1.000
_cell.length_c   1.000
_cell.angle_alpha   90.00
_cell.angle_beta   90.00
_cell.angle_gamma   90.00
#
_symmetry.space_group_name_H-M   'P 1'
#
loop_
_entity.id
_entity.type
_entity.pdbx_description
1 polymer ?
#
loop_
_entity_poly.entity_id
_entity_poly.type
_entity_poly.pdbx_seq_one_letter_code
_entity_poly.pdbx_strand_id
1 'polypeptide(L)'
;RGEIDVSGNLSEQQSVILMQREKNRAYFRKNLAVNNTGIIKLTEKIRNSMLLMPSSFSGRANAGRLTPERAWRNLYIHDKNVFQKKIQNEIGDLSVDILLDASASQLGRQEAIATQGYIIAESLTRCQIPVRVYSFCTKRKFTIMTLFRDYDEIYDNDKIFNYFSSGCNRDGLAIRTAIHMMKNSPYEHKLLIVLSDAK
;
A
#
# COMPACT_ATOMS: atom_id res chain seq x y z
N ARG A 1 28.48 -30.32 -24.69
CA ARG A 1 27.25 -30.37 -23.86
C ARG A 1 27.71 -29.99 -22.45
N GLY A 2 27.62 -28.69 -22.12
CA GLY A 2 27.85 -28.20 -20.78
C GLY A 2 26.52 -28.25 -20.03
N GLU A 3 26.38 -29.09 -19.04
CA GLU A 3 25.33 -29.00 -18.04
C GLU A 3 25.56 -27.71 -17.26
N ILE A 4 24.62 -26.77 -17.40
CA ILE A 4 24.60 -25.57 -16.58
C ILE A 4 24.16 -26.02 -15.21
N ASP A 5 25.06 -25.94 -14.26
CA ASP A 5 24.81 -26.29 -12.85
C ASP A 5 23.83 -25.25 -12.27
N VAL A 6 22.54 -25.52 -12.41
CA VAL A 6 21.45 -24.64 -11.99
C VAL A 6 21.34 -24.59 -10.47
N SER A 7 21.85 -25.60 -9.76
CA SER A 7 21.78 -25.70 -8.29
C SER A 7 22.77 -24.77 -7.59
N GLY A 8 23.99 -24.60 -8.10
CA GLY A 8 24.97 -23.68 -7.55
C GLY A 8 24.56 -22.22 -7.62
N ASN A 9 24.02 -21.78 -8.75
CA ASN A 9 23.54 -20.43 -8.94
C ASN A 9 22.32 -20.06 -8.08
N LEU A 10 21.45 -21.00 -7.76
CA LEU A 10 20.31 -20.79 -6.87
C LEU A 10 20.75 -20.58 -5.42
N SER A 11 21.75 -21.32 -4.93
CA SER A 11 22.29 -21.17 -3.57
C SER A 11 22.99 -19.81 -3.37
N GLU A 12 23.75 -19.35 -4.37
CA GLU A 12 24.39 -18.02 -4.33
C GLU A 12 23.37 -16.89 -4.33
N GLN A 13 22.34 -16.95 -5.15
CA GLN A 13 21.27 -15.92 -5.16
C GLN A 13 20.51 -15.89 -3.84
N GLN A 14 20.22 -17.03 -3.24
CA GLN A 14 19.58 -17.10 -1.94
C GLN A 14 20.45 -16.50 -0.84
N SER A 15 21.76 -16.76 -0.86
CA SER A 15 22.69 -16.19 0.11
C SER A 15 22.76 -14.66 0.03
N VAL A 16 22.75 -14.09 -1.17
CA VAL A 16 22.73 -12.63 -1.38
C VAL A 16 21.45 -12.00 -0.85
N ILE A 17 20.29 -12.63 -1.07
CA ILE A 17 18.99 -12.15 -0.54
C ILE A 17 18.99 -12.19 0.99
N LEU A 18 19.50 -13.27 1.60
CA LEU A 18 19.58 -13.38 3.05
C LEU A 18 20.53 -12.34 3.65
N MET A 19 21.68 -12.11 3.02
CA MET A 19 22.61 -11.05 3.43
C MET A 19 21.96 -9.67 3.36
N GLN A 20 21.20 -9.37 2.30
CA GLN A 20 20.49 -8.08 2.19
C GLN A 20 19.41 -7.95 3.25
N ARG A 21 18.68 -9.00 3.55
CA ARG A 21 17.70 -9.02 4.65
C ARG A 21 18.34 -8.64 5.98
N GLU A 22 19.49 -9.20 6.30
CA GLU A 22 20.20 -8.84 7.54
C GLU A 22 20.68 -7.39 7.54
N LYS A 23 21.15 -6.86 6.41
CA LYS A 23 21.50 -5.45 6.26
C LYS A 23 20.29 -4.55 6.48
N ASN A 24 19.13 -4.88 5.89
CA ASN A 24 17.90 -4.11 6.07
C ASN A 24 17.50 -4.07 7.55
N ARG A 25 17.54 -5.20 8.25
CA ARG A 25 17.25 -5.29 9.69
C ARG A 25 18.25 -4.52 10.53
N ALA A 26 19.55 -4.66 10.24
CA ALA A 26 20.62 -3.96 10.94
C ALA A 26 20.47 -2.44 10.81
N TYR A 27 20.13 -1.95 9.61
CA TYR A 27 19.87 -0.53 9.36
C TYR A 27 18.68 -0.02 10.17
N PHE A 28 17.58 -0.75 10.19
CA PHE A 28 16.42 -0.40 11.01
C PHE A 28 16.78 -0.31 12.51
N ARG A 29 17.52 -1.33 13.02
CA ARG A 29 17.94 -1.40 14.43
C ARG A 29 18.91 -0.27 14.81
N LYS A 30 19.83 0.08 13.90
CA LYS A 30 20.75 1.20 14.11
C LYS A 30 20.03 2.53 14.39
N ASN A 31 18.88 2.73 13.75
CA ASN A 31 18.09 3.96 13.87
C ASN A 31 16.78 3.73 14.65
N LEU A 32 16.75 2.75 15.55
CA LEU A 32 15.52 2.26 16.19
C LEU A 32 14.73 3.37 16.90
N ALA A 33 15.39 4.26 17.64
CA ALA A 33 14.73 5.33 18.36
C ALA A 33 14.04 6.33 17.42
N VAL A 34 14.71 6.70 16.33
CA VAL A 34 14.16 7.62 15.32
C VAL A 34 13.00 6.94 14.57
N ASN A 35 13.18 5.68 14.18
CA ASN A 35 12.15 4.91 13.45
C ASN A 35 10.91 4.72 14.32
N ASN A 36 11.06 4.36 15.61
CA ASN A 36 9.93 4.21 16.52
C ASN A 36 9.20 5.55 16.75
N THR A 37 9.94 6.66 16.89
CA THR A 37 9.34 7.99 16.97
C THR A 37 8.57 8.31 15.68
N GLY A 38 9.11 7.94 14.53
CA GLY A 38 8.44 8.08 13.22
C GLY A 38 7.14 7.29 13.16
N ILE A 39 7.14 6.03 13.61
CA ILE A 39 5.94 5.17 13.67
C ILE A 39 4.87 5.80 14.56
N ILE A 40 5.25 6.26 15.76
CA ILE A 40 4.30 6.87 16.70
C ILE A 40 3.67 8.13 16.08
N LYS A 41 4.50 9.05 15.58
CA LYS A 41 4.03 10.29 14.96
C LYS A 41 3.12 10.04 13.75
N LEU A 42 3.47 9.07 12.90
CA LEU A 42 2.66 8.74 11.74
C LEU A 42 1.33 8.11 12.17
N THR A 43 1.36 7.19 13.14
CA THR A 43 0.15 6.58 13.72
C THR A 43 -0.80 7.64 14.28
N GLU A 44 -0.27 8.61 15.05
CA GLU A 44 -1.08 9.71 15.60
C GLU A 44 -1.67 10.59 14.49
N LYS A 45 -0.89 10.93 13.47
CA LYS A 45 -1.39 11.70 12.33
C LYS A 45 -2.51 10.98 11.58
N ILE A 46 -2.33 9.68 11.30
CA ILE A 46 -3.36 8.87 10.63
C ILE A 46 -4.63 8.83 11.50
N ARG A 47 -4.50 8.52 12.79
CA ARG A 47 -5.63 8.47 13.71
C ARG A 47 -6.37 9.80 13.79
N ASN A 48 -5.66 10.91 13.90
CA ASN A 48 -6.27 12.24 13.94
C ASN A 48 -6.96 12.58 12.61
N SER A 49 -6.37 12.20 11.47
CA SER A 49 -7.03 12.38 10.16
C SER A 49 -8.30 11.57 10.05
N MET A 50 -8.31 10.33 10.56
CA MET A 50 -9.50 9.48 10.61
C MET A 50 -10.60 10.06 11.49
N LEU A 51 -10.24 10.61 12.66
CA LEU A 51 -11.19 11.27 13.56
C LEU A 51 -11.80 12.55 12.97
N LEU A 52 -11.05 13.25 12.13
CA LEU A 52 -11.52 14.46 11.44
C LEU A 52 -12.35 14.16 10.20
N MET A 53 -12.32 12.92 9.69
CA MET A 53 -13.21 12.53 8.60
C MET A 53 -14.65 12.51 9.08
N PRO A 54 -15.58 13.23 8.40
CA PRO A 54 -16.98 13.19 8.81
C PRO A 54 -17.51 11.76 8.70
N SER A 55 -18.00 11.23 9.82
CA SER A 55 -18.59 9.89 9.92
C SER A 55 -19.83 9.72 9.04
N SER A 56 -20.36 10.80 8.54
CA SER A 56 -21.48 10.80 7.61
C SER A 56 -21.41 11.98 6.67
N PHE A 57 -21.54 11.70 5.41
CA PHE A 57 -21.62 12.69 4.34
C PHE A 57 -23.04 12.69 3.77
N SER A 58 -23.61 13.89 3.60
CA SER A 58 -24.95 14.04 3.07
C SER A 58 -24.87 14.24 1.55
N GLY A 59 -25.02 13.17 0.79
CA GLY A 59 -25.01 13.19 -0.66
C GLY A 59 -26.41 13.44 -1.27
N ARG A 60 -26.44 14.00 -2.48
CA ARG A 60 -27.68 14.10 -3.29
C ARG A 60 -28.04 12.70 -3.77
N ALA A 61 -29.30 12.34 -3.68
CA ALA A 61 -29.81 11.03 -4.10
C ALA A 61 -31.22 11.16 -4.69
N ASN A 62 -31.62 10.12 -5.40
CA ASN A 62 -32.99 9.97 -5.93
C ASN A 62 -33.96 9.35 -4.92
N ALA A 63 -33.45 8.94 -3.73
CA ALA A 63 -34.23 8.39 -2.62
C ALA A 63 -33.57 8.75 -1.29
N GLY A 64 -34.37 8.88 -0.22
CA GLY A 64 -33.93 9.22 1.13
C GLY A 64 -34.79 10.31 1.77
N ARG A 65 -34.18 11.20 2.58
CA ARG A 65 -34.87 12.33 3.18
C ARG A 65 -35.05 13.45 2.16
N LEU A 66 -36.30 13.82 1.91
CA LEU A 66 -36.62 14.95 0.99
C LEU A 66 -36.02 16.28 1.52
N THR A 67 -35.38 17.03 0.62
CA THR A 67 -34.92 18.39 0.90
C THR A 67 -35.96 19.36 0.39
N PRO A 68 -36.80 20.01 1.26
CA PRO A 68 -37.93 20.82 0.83
C PRO A 68 -37.50 21.97 -0.08
N GLU A 69 -36.34 22.57 0.21
CA GLU A 69 -35.76 23.70 -0.55
C GLU A 69 -35.42 23.34 -2.00
N ARG A 70 -35.38 22.06 -2.34
CA ARG A 70 -35.06 21.56 -3.68
C ARG A 70 -36.20 20.80 -4.36
N ALA A 71 -37.32 20.60 -3.66
CA ALA A 71 -38.48 19.91 -4.21
C ALA A 71 -38.98 20.50 -5.52
N TRP A 72 -38.90 21.83 -5.66
CA TRP A 72 -39.26 22.56 -6.87
C TRP A 72 -38.45 22.11 -8.11
N ARG A 73 -37.20 21.63 -7.94
CA ARG A 73 -36.37 21.18 -9.05
C ARG A 73 -36.94 19.93 -9.72
N ASN A 74 -37.58 19.07 -8.95
CA ASN A 74 -38.25 17.90 -9.51
C ASN A 74 -39.47 18.31 -10.36
N LEU A 75 -40.23 19.31 -9.91
CA LEU A 75 -41.43 19.79 -10.60
C LEU A 75 -41.10 20.55 -11.89
N TYR A 76 -40.07 21.40 -11.88
CA TYR A 76 -39.78 22.29 -13.00
C TYR A 76 -38.65 21.81 -13.92
N ILE A 77 -37.68 21.10 -13.40
CA ILE A 77 -36.45 20.70 -14.13
C ILE A 77 -36.35 19.17 -14.27
N HIS A 78 -37.32 18.42 -13.72
CA HIS A 78 -37.32 16.94 -13.67
C HIS A 78 -36.04 16.33 -13.05
N ASP A 79 -35.35 17.05 -12.14
CA ASP A 79 -34.20 16.58 -11.40
C ASP A 79 -34.68 15.65 -10.29
N LYS A 80 -34.36 14.33 -10.42
CA LYS A 80 -34.74 13.31 -9.44
C LYS A 80 -33.88 13.33 -8.16
N ASN A 81 -32.75 14.07 -8.14
CA ASN A 81 -31.82 14.12 -7.03
C ASN A 81 -32.20 15.19 -5.97
N VAL A 82 -33.45 15.23 -5.58
CA VAL A 82 -34.01 16.14 -4.58
C VAL A 82 -34.01 15.60 -3.16
N PHE A 83 -33.56 14.37 -2.99
CA PHE A 83 -33.41 13.72 -1.69
C PHE A 83 -31.97 13.83 -1.18
N GLN A 84 -31.81 13.80 0.14
CA GLN A 84 -30.54 13.60 0.82
C GLN A 84 -30.46 12.17 1.34
N LYS A 85 -29.39 11.48 0.98
CA LYS A 85 -29.02 10.19 1.57
C LYS A 85 -27.82 10.42 2.48
N LYS A 86 -27.95 10.00 3.74
CA LYS A 86 -26.85 10.00 4.67
C LYS A 86 -25.98 8.81 4.31
N ILE A 87 -24.82 9.07 3.71
CA ILE A 87 -23.82 8.05 3.43
C ILE A 87 -22.94 8.00 4.68
N GLN A 88 -23.02 6.92 5.43
CA GLN A 88 -22.09 6.66 6.54
C GLN A 88 -20.79 6.16 5.91
N ASN A 89 -19.72 6.94 6.02
CA ASN A 89 -18.39 6.45 5.76
C ASN A 89 -17.99 5.61 6.97
N GLU A 90 -18.11 4.32 6.87
CA GLU A 90 -17.51 3.39 7.83
C GLU A 90 -16.01 3.41 7.55
N ILE A 91 -15.25 4.05 8.45
CA ILE A 91 -13.78 4.14 8.40
C ILE A 91 -13.15 2.72 8.38
N GLY A 92 -13.91 1.70 8.78
CA GLY A 92 -13.51 0.28 8.74
C GLY A 92 -13.38 -0.33 7.35
N ASP A 93 -13.73 0.39 6.28
CA ASP A 93 -13.73 -0.15 4.92
C ASP A 93 -12.59 0.38 4.04
N LEU A 94 -11.56 1.00 4.66
CA LEU A 94 -10.35 1.45 3.98
C LEU A 94 -9.29 0.36 4.00
N SER A 95 -8.75 0.01 2.84
CA SER A 95 -7.53 -0.79 2.70
C SER A 95 -6.40 -0.01 2.05
N VAL A 96 -5.16 -0.35 2.39
CA VAL A 96 -3.96 0.31 1.86
C VAL A 96 -3.04 -0.73 1.24
N ASP A 97 -2.67 -0.50 -0.02
CA ASP A 97 -1.65 -1.26 -0.72
C ASP A 97 -0.36 -0.44 -0.80
N ILE A 98 0.77 -1.03 -0.42
CA ILE A 98 2.09 -0.41 -0.50
C ILE A 98 2.89 -1.13 -1.58
N LEU A 99 3.26 -0.39 -2.63
CA LEU A 99 4.05 -0.87 -3.75
C LEU A 99 5.47 -0.30 -3.66
N LEU A 100 6.46 -1.16 -3.48
CA LEU A 100 7.87 -0.80 -3.38
C LEU A 100 8.55 -1.02 -4.74
N ASP A 101 9.20 -0.01 -5.27
CA ASP A 101 10.04 -0.14 -6.44
C ASP A 101 11.32 -0.90 -6.07
N ALA A 102 11.51 -2.07 -6.67
CA ALA A 102 12.67 -2.92 -6.50
C ALA A 102 13.57 -2.95 -7.73
N SER A 103 13.61 -1.87 -8.50
CA SER A 103 14.50 -1.72 -9.64
C SER A 103 15.96 -1.52 -9.20
N ALA A 104 16.90 -1.72 -10.13
CA ALA A 104 18.34 -1.60 -9.86
C ALA A 104 18.76 -0.18 -9.45
N SER A 105 18.00 0.86 -9.79
CA SER A 105 18.24 2.24 -9.32
C SER A 105 18.22 2.36 -7.80
N GLN A 106 17.54 1.43 -7.12
CA GLN A 106 17.39 1.39 -5.67
C GLN A 106 18.52 0.63 -4.94
N LEU A 107 19.51 0.06 -5.65
CA LEU A 107 20.59 -0.75 -5.05
C LEU A 107 21.33 -0.05 -3.90
N GLY A 108 21.52 1.26 -3.98
CA GLY A 108 22.18 2.05 -2.92
C GLY A 108 21.25 2.51 -1.79
N ARG A 109 19.95 2.20 -1.85
CA ARG A 109 18.92 2.69 -0.91
C ARG A 109 18.01 1.61 -0.38
N GLN A 110 18.35 0.35 -0.58
CA GLN A 110 17.49 -0.79 -0.24
C GLN A 110 17.07 -0.78 1.24
N GLU A 111 18.03 -0.51 2.13
CA GLU A 111 17.79 -0.48 3.57
C GLU A 111 16.83 0.63 3.97
N ALA A 112 16.93 1.79 3.31
CA ALA A 112 16.06 2.93 3.57
C ALA A 112 14.63 2.64 3.09
N ILE A 113 14.46 2.07 1.89
CA ILE A 113 13.14 1.74 1.33
C ILE A 113 12.46 0.66 2.16
N ALA A 114 13.17 -0.41 2.53
CA ALA A 114 12.65 -1.45 3.40
C ALA A 114 12.20 -0.86 4.75
N THR A 115 12.99 0.04 5.32
CA THR A 115 12.67 0.73 6.59
C THR A 115 11.45 1.62 6.44
N GLN A 116 11.35 2.41 5.37
CA GLN A 116 10.18 3.27 5.11
C GLN A 116 8.92 2.45 4.89
N GLY A 117 8.99 1.39 4.08
CA GLY A 117 7.89 0.46 3.89
C GLY A 117 7.40 -0.16 5.20
N TYR A 118 8.35 -0.58 6.05
CA TYR A 118 8.03 -1.10 7.37
C TYR A 118 7.36 -0.06 8.28
N ILE A 119 7.90 1.17 8.36
CA ILE A 119 7.33 2.25 9.18
C ILE A 119 5.89 2.55 8.77
N ILE A 120 5.61 2.65 7.47
CA ILE A 120 4.27 2.93 6.96
C ILE A 120 3.33 1.76 7.27
N ALA A 121 3.73 0.53 6.96
CA ALA A 121 2.92 -0.66 7.21
C ALA A 121 2.62 -0.84 8.70
N GLU A 122 3.61 -0.67 9.58
CA GLU A 122 3.45 -0.77 11.02
C GLU A 122 2.51 0.31 11.57
N SER A 123 2.63 1.55 11.08
CA SER A 123 1.77 2.66 11.50
C SER A 123 0.31 2.44 11.11
N LEU A 124 0.06 1.93 9.90
CA LEU A 124 -1.28 1.60 9.43
C LEU A 124 -1.87 0.41 10.19
N THR A 125 -1.04 -0.62 10.48
CA THR A 125 -1.45 -1.78 11.28
C THR A 125 -1.88 -1.37 12.70
N ARG A 126 -1.16 -0.44 13.33
CA ARG A 126 -1.53 0.13 14.65
C ARG A 126 -2.84 0.92 14.61
N CYS A 127 -3.22 1.43 13.45
CA CYS A 127 -4.52 2.07 13.22
C CYS A 127 -5.60 1.06 12.83
N GLN A 128 -5.32 -0.25 12.82
CA GLN A 128 -6.23 -1.33 12.41
C GLN A 128 -6.69 -1.20 10.95
N ILE A 129 -5.88 -0.57 10.10
CA ILE A 129 -6.14 -0.48 8.67
C ILE A 129 -5.52 -1.71 7.99
N PRO A 130 -6.29 -2.47 7.21
CA PRO A 130 -5.77 -3.58 6.41
C PRO A 130 -4.71 -3.11 5.43
N VAL A 131 -3.53 -3.75 5.47
CA VAL A 131 -2.38 -3.36 4.65
C VAL A 131 -1.85 -4.55 3.88
N ARG A 132 -1.62 -4.35 2.59
CA ARG A 132 -0.89 -5.29 1.73
C ARG A 132 0.40 -4.63 1.26
N VAL A 133 1.52 -5.35 1.31
CA VAL A 133 2.84 -4.84 0.92
C VAL A 133 3.47 -5.76 -0.10
N TYR A 134 3.86 -5.20 -1.22
CA TYR A 134 4.56 -5.91 -2.28
C TYR A 134 5.58 -5.04 -2.98
N SER A 135 6.57 -5.64 -3.60
CA SER A 135 7.52 -4.95 -4.47
C SER A 135 7.36 -5.39 -5.92
N PHE A 136 7.89 -4.58 -6.82
CA PHE A 136 7.97 -4.93 -8.24
C PHE A 136 9.37 -4.72 -8.80
N CYS A 137 9.75 -5.60 -9.71
CA CYS A 137 10.90 -5.43 -10.56
C CYS A 137 10.64 -6.06 -11.93
N THR A 138 11.42 -5.67 -12.94
CA THR A 138 11.33 -6.26 -14.28
C THR A 138 12.62 -6.99 -14.59
N LYS A 139 12.53 -8.30 -14.83
CA LYS A 139 13.64 -9.14 -15.27
C LYS A 139 13.32 -9.69 -16.66
N ARG A 140 14.26 -9.47 -17.59
CA ARG A 140 14.16 -9.87 -19.02
C ARG A 140 12.91 -9.32 -19.69
N LYS A 141 11.80 -9.70 -19.67
CA LYS A 141 10.55 -9.15 -20.25
C LYS A 141 9.36 -9.26 -19.29
N PHE A 142 9.60 -9.81 -18.11
CA PHE A 142 8.54 -10.07 -17.13
C PHE A 142 8.62 -9.11 -15.97
N THR A 143 7.50 -8.51 -15.61
CA THR A 143 7.36 -7.78 -14.35
C THR A 143 6.96 -8.78 -13.27
N ILE A 144 7.79 -8.85 -12.23
CA ILE A 144 7.64 -9.75 -11.11
C ILE A 144 7.11 -8.93 -9.95
N MET A 145 6.00 -9.36 -9.36
CA MET A 145 5.44 -8.79 -8.14
C MET A 145 5.76 -9.75 -6.99
N THR A 146 6.46 -9.27 -5.98
CA THR A 146 6.81 -10.08 -4.80
C THR A 146 5.96 -9.63 -3.62
N LEU A 147 5.07 -10.46 -3.15
CA LEU A 147 4.25 -10.19 -1.97
C LEU A 147 5.07 -10.43 -0.70
N PHE A 148 5.08 -9.45 0.20
CA PHE A 148 5.69 -9.58 1.53
C PHE A 148 4.66 -9.85 2.60
N ARG A 149 3.49 -9.19 2.51
CA ARG A 149 2.41 -9.30 3.47
C ARG A 149 1.06 -9.09 2.79
N ASP A 150 0.07 -9.89 3.14
CA ASP A 150 -1.33 -9.68 2.75
C ASP A 150 -2.12 -9.00 3.88
N TYR A 151 -3.36 -8.61 3.60
CA TYR A 151 -4.25 -7.88 4.53
C TYR A 151 -4.46 -8.61 5.86
N ASP A 152 -4.57 -9.94 5.82
CA ASP A 152 -4.85 -10.77 7.00
C ASP A 152 -3.61 -11.10 7.83
N GLU A 153 -2.41 -10.85 7.30
CA GLU A 153 -1.12 -11.18 7.93
C GLU A 153 -0.63 -10.05 8.86
N ILE A 154 -1.39 -9.70 9.89
CA ILE A 154 -1.16 -8.52 10.75
C ILE A 154 0.22 -8.54 11.43
N TYR A 155 0.75 -9.72 11.76
CA TYR A 155 2.01 -9.88 12.50
C TYR A 155 3.25 -10.02 11.61
N ASP A 156 3.09 -10.03 10.30
CA ASP A 156 4.15 -10.38 9.34
C ASP A 156 4.85 -9.16 8.72
N ASN A 157 4.77 -8.00 9.35
CA ASN A 157 5.47 -6.79 8.90
C ASN A 157 7.00 -7.01 8.72
N ASP A 158 7.60 -7.90 9.51
CA ASP A 158 9.01 -8.26 9.41
C ASP A 158 9.40 -8.87 8.05
N LYS A 159 8.45 -9.42 7.29
CA LYS A 159 8.68 -9.95 5.95
C LYS A 159 9.08 -8.83 4.96
N ILE A 160 8.77 -7.56 5.25
CA ILE A 160 9.15 -6.40 4.43
C ILE A 160 10.67 -6.24 4.34
N PHE A 161 11.41 -6.66 5.39
CA PHE A 161 12.87 -6.66 5.35
C PHE A 161 13.48 -7.66 4.36
N ASN A 162 12.68 -8.57 3.77
CA ASN A 162 13.10 -9.39 2.63
C ASN A 162 13.19 -8.60 1.32
N TYR A 163 12.91 -7.29 1.35
CA TYR A 163 13.05 -6.43 0.19
C TYR A 163 14.45 -6.51 -0.40
N PHE A 164 14.48 -6.72 -1.71
CA PHE A 164 15.70 -6.83 -2.49
C PHE A 164 15.51 -6.18 -3.86
N SER A 165 16.37 -5.25 -4.24
CA SER A 165 16.29 -4.57 -5.53
C SER A 165 17.08 -5.31 -6.59
N SER A 166 16.49 -5.44 -7.79
CA SER A 166 17.13 -6.09 -8.94
C SER A 166 16.35 -5.78 -10.23
N GLY A 167 17.03 -5.79 -11.36
CA GLY A 167 16.39 -5.62 -12.68
C GLY A 167 16.03 -4.18 -13.02
N CYS A 168 15.12 -4.01 -13.97
CA CYS A 168 14.65 -2.72 -14.45
C CYS A 168 13.28 -2.38 -13.82
N ASN A 169 12.81 -1.15 -14.03
CA ASN A 169 11.46 -0.75 -13.66
C ASN A 169 10.53 -0.73 -14.89
N ARG A 170 9.27 -1.03 -14.68
CA ARG A 170 8.13 -0.78 -15.57
C ARG A 170 6.97 -0.34 -14.73
N ASP A 171 7.04 0.89 -14.22
CA ASP A 171 6.12 1.45 -13.25
C ASP A 171 4.66 1.38 -13.73
N GLY A 172 4.40 1.76 -14.98
CA GLY A 172 3.06 1.74 -15.54
C GLY A 172 2.41 0.35 -15.52
N LEU A 173 3.18 -0.73 -15.81
CA LEU A 173 2.65 -2.09 -15.77
C LEU A 173 2.46 -2.55 -14.31
N ALA A 174 3.41 -2.24 -13.44
CA ALA A 174 3.33 -2.58 -12.02
C ALA A 174 2.13 -1.91 -11.34
N ILE A 175 1.92 -0.61 -11.58
CA ILE A 175 0.77 0.14 -11.04
C ILE A 175 -0.55 -0.42 -11.58
N ARG A 176 -0.63 -0.73 -12.88
CA ARG A 176 -1.84 -1.35 -13.46
C ARG A 176 -2.15 -2.71 -12.83
N THR A 177 -1.12 -3.52 -12.59
CA THR A 177 -1.26 -4.82 -11.91
C THR A 177 -1.73 -4.62 -10.47
N ALA A 178 -1.13 -3.69 -9.75
CA ALA A 178 -1.52 -3.33 -8.39
C ALA A 178 -3.00 -2.91 -8.33
N ILE A 179 -3.43 -2.00 -9.19
CA ILE A 179 -4.83 -1.56 -9.28
C ILE A 179 -5.76 -2.74 -9.59
N HIS A 180 -5.34 -3.67 -10.47
CA HIS A 180 -6.14 -4.85 -10.77
C HIS A 180 -6.28 -5.77 -9.55
N MET A 181 -5.21 -5.98 -8.79
CA MET A 181 -5.23 -6.76 -7.55
C MET A 181 -6.13 -6.11 -6.49
N MET A 182 -6.05 -4.78 -6.36
CA MET A 182 -6.89 -4.01 -5.44
C MET A 182 -8.38 -4.11 -5.78
N LYS A 183 -8.76 -4.16 -7.06
CA LYS A 183 -10.17 -4.30 -7.47
C LYS A 183 -10.82 -5.56 -6.91
N ASN A 184 -10.05 -6.63 -6.73
CA ASN A 184 -10.54 -7.91 -6.23
C ASN A 184 -10.59 -7.97 -4.68
N SER A 185 -10.15 -6.90 -3.97
CA SER A 185 -10.25 -6.84 -2.52
C SER A 185 -11.67 -6.48 -2.08
N PRO A 186 -12.14 -6.97 -0.91
CA PRO A 186 -13.50 -6.74 -0.44
C PRO A 186 -13.78 -5.31 0.02
N TYR A 187 -12.75 -4.49 0.22
CA TYR A 187 -12.85 -3.15 0.78
C TYR A 187 -13.40 -2.14 -0.25
N GLU A 188 -14.23 -1.20 0.19
CA GLU A 188 -14.81 -0.16 -0.68
C GLU A 188 -13.79 0.93 -1.00
N HIS A 189 -13.10 1.43 0.03
CA HIS A 189 -12.09 2.47 -0.10
C HIS A 189 -10.70 1.86 -0.20
N LYS A 190 -9.94 2.24 -1.23
CA LYS A 190 -8.64 1.64 -1.55
C LYS A 190 -7.62 2.73 -1.81
N LEU A 191 -6.51 2.68 -1.10
CA LEU A 191 -5.39 3.61 -1.27
C LEU A 191 -4.15 2.85 -1.73
N LEU A 192 -3.52 3.30 -2.81
CA LEU A 192 -2.23 2.80 -3.27
C LEU A 192 -1.13 3.81 -2.92
N ILE A 193 -0.14 3.37 -2.14
CA ILE A 193 1.07 4.13 -1.84
C ILE A 193 2.21 3.52 -2.65
N VAL A 194 2.86 4.33 -3.47
CA VAL A 194 4.02 3.89 -4.29
C VAL A 194 5.27 4.54 -3.74
N LEU A 195 6.28 3.73 -3.39
CA LEU A 195 7.62 4.17 -3.03
C LEU A 195 8.55 3.90 -4.20
N SER A 196 8.89 4.95 -4.94
CA SER A 196 9.78 4.92 -6.11
C SER A 196 10.64 6.18 -6.13
N ASP A 197 11.76 6.16 -6.84
CA ASP A 197 12.61 7.33 -7.06
C ASP A 197 12.13 8.22 -8.22
N ALA A 198 11.09 7.81 -8.93
CA ALA A 198 10.36 8.52 -9.99
C ALA A 198 11.26 9.47 -10.81
N LYS A 199 12.17 8.89 -11.62
CA LYS A 199 13.01 9.64 -12.55
C LYS A 199 12.42 9.65 -13.95
#